data_8c6927a713547b55af85b217f1ef693d
#
_entry.id   8c6927a713547b55af85b217f1ef693d
#
_cell.length_a   1.000
_cell.length_b   1.000
_cell.length_c   1.000
_cell.angle_alpha   90.00
_cell.angle_beta   90.00
_cell.angle_gamma   90.00
#
_symmetry.space_group_name_H-M   'P 1'
#
loop_
_entity.id
_entity.type
_entity.pdbx_description
1 polymer ?
#
loop_
_entity_poly.entity_id
_entity_poly.type
_entity_poly.pdbx_seq_one_letter_code
_entity_poly.pdbx_strand_id
1 'polypeptide(L)'
;MHPRGALRPVHRRGGRVFRALLALLAAVLLGGCAIAVDSGGGSSGGGSGSSGTDSPIDSVNRADLDEDERGAVSATNAYWRETLPDDFRQSYRPPRVLGGYVGEDGPSCGGQPSVPFNAFYCPSQDFLAWDENLMAAGYERIGDAWVYLIIAHEWGHAIQARLRADQVSVAAELQADCFAGATLFGAAERGLLRFERGDTQELQETLAAVADDYPWTNESDHGDARERISAFNQGAQRGVRACLA
;
A
#
# COMPACT_ATOMS: atom_id res chain seq x y z
N MET A 1 21.62 13.79 5.91
CA MET A 1 21.08 12.61 5.23
C MET A 1 21.04 11.48 6.25
N HIS A 2 19.87 11.15 6.79
CA HIS A 2 19.71 9.96 7.62
C HIS A 2 19.26 8.84 6.68
N PRO A 3 19.82 7.65 6.75
CA PRO A 3 19.29 6.51 5.99
C PRO A 3 17.88 6.22 6.50
N ARG A 4 16.91 6.31 5.63
CA ARG A 4 15.53 5.88 5.89
C ARG A 4 15.58 4.37 6.05
N GLY A 5 15.04 3.86 7.15
CA GLY A 5 14.92 2.42 7.36
C GLY A 5 13.85 1.88 6.44
N ALA A 6 14.12 0.80 5.75
CA ALA A 6 13.24 0.21 4.74
C ALA A 6 12.53 -1.04 5.25
N LEU A 7 11.25 -1.22 4.91
CA LEU A 7 10.56 -2.50 5.00
C LEU A 7 11.31 -3.54 4.17
N ARG A 8 11.89 -4.56 4.78
CA ARG A 8 12.73 -5.49 4.05
C ARG A 8 12.20 -6.92 4.06
N PRO A 9 12.19 -7.61 2.90
CA PRO A 9 11.90 -9.03 2.87
C PRO A 9 12.96 -9.80 3.67
N VAL A 10 12.50 -10.69 4.54
CA VAL A 10 13.40 -11.53 5.34
C VAL A 10 13.70 -12.81 4.61
N HIS A 11 14.92 -12.98 4.13
CA HIS A 11 15.40 -14.28 3.67
C HIS A 11 15.60 -15.20 4.87
N ARG A 12 14.78 -16.24 4.98
CA ARG A 12 14.90 -17.27 6.03
C ARG A 12 16.28 -17.91 5.99
N ARG A 13 17.19 -17.47 6.86
CA ARG A 13 18.21 -18.36 7.44
C ARG A 13 17.61 -18.89 8.72
N GLY A 14 17.43 -20.22 8.77
CA GLY A 14 16.77 -20.90 9.87
C GLY A 14 17.42 -20.58 11.23
N GLY A 15 16.60 -20.19 12.18
CA GLY A 15 16.99 -19.96 13.56
C GLY A 15 15.75 -19.62 14.39
N ARG A 16 15.40 -20.53 15.31
CA ARG A 16 14.38 -20.31 16.35
C ARG A 16 14.79 -19.11 17.21
N VAL A 17 13.81 -18.34 17.64
CA VAL A 17 13.67 -17.59 18.90
C VAL A 17 13.03 -16.22 18.62
N PHE A 18 11.85 -15.92 19.09
CA PHE A 18 11.49 -15.06 20.20
C PHE A 18 9.98 -14.75 20.18
N ARG A 19 9.31 -15.28 21.18
CA ARG A 19 8.06 -14.72 21.69
C ARG A 19 8.46 -13.57 22.63
N ALA A 20 8.10 -12.35 22.32
CA ALA A 20 7.81 -11.25 23.25
C ALA A 20 7.86 -9.92 22.48
N LEU A 21 6.69 -9.33 22.25
CA LEU A 21 6.48 -7.87 22.20
C LEU A 21 5.02 -7.58 21.83
N LEU A 22 4.15 -7.87 22.78
CA LEU A 22 2.76 -7.40 22.79
C LEU A 22 2.65 -6.54 24.05
N ALA A 23 2.93 -5.26 23.95
CA ALA A 23 2.45 -4.19 24.84
C ALA A 23 3.16 -2.89 24.49
N LEU A 24 2.53 -2.06 23.64
CA LEU A 24 2.70 -0.60 23.64
C LEU A 24 1.93 0.01 22.45
N LEU A 25 0.61 0.05 22.58
CA LEU A 25 -0.26 0.89 21.74
C LEU A 25 -1.40 1.41 22.61
N ALA A 26 -1.05 2.33 23.50
CA ALA A 26 -2.01 3.23 24.13
C ALA A 26 -1.32 4.56 24.39
N ALA A 27 -1.95 5.62 23.92
CA ALA A 27 -1.65 7.03 24.16
C ALA A 27 -0.76 7.74 23.12
N VAL A 28 -1.38 8.29 22.05
CA VAL A 28 -1.14 9.68 21.64
C VAL A 28 -2.46 10.22 21.06
N LEU A 29 -3.23 10.90 21.87
CA LEU A 29 -4.21 11.90 21.47
C LEU A 29 -3.68 13.27 21.88
N LEU A 30 -3.89 14.26 20.99
CA LEU A 30 -3.76 15.69 21.19
C LEU A 30 -2.44 16.33 20.72
N GLY A 31 -2.56 17.10 19.64
CA GLY A 31 -1.58 18.10 19.24
C GLY A 31 -1.79 18.58 17.81
N GLY A 32 -2.87 19.35 17.58
CA GLY A 32 -3.03 20.08 16.31
C GLY A 32 -2.03 21.25 16.26
N CYS A 33 -1.24 21.36 15.18
CA CYS A 33 -0.57 22.58 14.78
C CYS A 33 -0.83 22.84 13.32
N ALA A 34 -1.63 23.88 13.05
CA ALA A 34 -1.80 24.44 11.73
C ALA A 34 -0.49 25.11 11.30
N ILE A 35 0.01 24.81 10.10
CA ILE A 35 1.13 25.54 9.51
C ILE A 35 0.56 26.43 8.40
N ALA A 36 0.61 27.74 8.61
CA ALA A 36 0.32 28.74 7.62
C ALA A 36 1.49 28.82 6.63
N VAL A 37 1.21 28.76 5.33
CA VAL A 37 2.17 29.05 4.25
C VAL A 37 2.07 30.49 3.90
N ASP A 38 3.13 31.23 4.16
CA ASP A 38 3.28 32.65 3.80
C ASP A 38 3.77 32.76 2.35
N SER A 39 3.05 33.57 1.57
CA SER A 39 3.35 33.84 0.17
C SER A 39 4.22 35.10 0.07
N GLY A 40 5.52 34.93 -0.06
CA GLY A 40 6.45 36.03 -0.33
C GLY A 40 6.88 36.06 -1.78
N GLY A 41 6.47 37.09 -2.53
CA GLY A 41 6.92 37.32 -3.89
C GLY A 41 8.32 37.92 -3.97
N GLY A 42 9.06 37.60 -5.06
CA GLY A 42 10.36 38.21 -5.38
C GLY A 42 10.81 37.87 -6.80
N SER A 43 11.05 38.92 -7.57
CA SER A 43 11.26 39.00 -9.01
C SER A 43 12.50 38.39 -9.64
N SER A 44 12.29 37.96 -10.89
CA SER A 44 13.15 38.09 -12.10
C SER A 44 14.59 37.61 -12.11
N GLY A 45 14.80 36.59 -12.94
CA GLY A 45 16.08 36.23 -13.57
C GLY A 45 15.80 35.27 -14.73
N GLY A 46 15.84 35.77 -15.98
CA GLY A 46 15.61 34.97 -17.17
C GLY A 46 16.71 33.95 -17.39
N GLY A 47 16.30 32.69 -17.45
CA GLY A 47 17.06 31.58 -17.95
C GLY A 47 16.11 30.70 -18.77
N SER A 48 16.35 30.60 -20.08
CA SER A 48 15.64 29.64 -20.93
C SER A 48 16.04 28.23 -20.50
N GLY A 49 15.37 27.71 -19.52
CA GLY A 49 15.42 26.30 -19.13
C GLY A 49 14.18 25.64 -19.71
N SER A 50 14.40 24.64 -20.52
CA SER A 50 13.36 23.68 -20.93
C SER A 50 12.65 23.21 -19.67
N SER A 51 11.41 23.63 -19.47
CA SER A 51 10.54 23.09 -18.41
C SER A 51 10.01 21.72 -18.84
N GLY A 52 10.90 20.72 -18.82
CA GLY A 52 10.48 19.36 -18.60
C GLY A 52 9.99 19.32 -17.16
N THR A 53 8.70 19.08 -16.96
CA THR A 53 8.20 18.65 -15.66
C THR A 53 8.81 17.30 -15.40
N ASP A 54 9.87 17.25 -14.57
CA ASP A 54 10.49 16.00 -14.17
C ASP A 54 9.40 15.12 -13.56
N SER A 55 9.30 13.90 -14.08
CA SER A 55 8.34 12.91 -13.58
C SER A 55 8.75 12.47 -12.17
N PRO A 56 7.83 12.19 -11.23
CA PRO A 56 8.18 11.69 -9.91
C PRO A 56 9.15 10.51 -9.93
N ILE A 57 9.06 9.65 -10.94
CA ILE A 57 9.94 8.50 -11.10
C ILE A 57 11.41 8.91 -11.37
N ASP A 58 11.67 10.10 -11.86
CA ASP A 58 13.02 10.60 -12.11
C ASP A 58 13.70 11.13 -10.83
N SER A 59 12.92 11.36 -9.75
CA SER A 59 13.42 11.90 -8.48
C SER A 59 13.86 10.82 -7.49
N VAL A 60 13.45 9.57 -7.66
CA VAL A 60 13.74 8.46 -6.74
C VAL A 60 14.88 7.57 -7.22
N ASN A 61 15.51 6.84 -6.29
CA ASN A 61 16.39 5.75 -6.65
C ASN A 61 15.56 4.55 -7.15
N ARG A 62 15.53 4.35 -8.46
CA ARG A 62 14.79 3.26 -9.11
C ARG A 62 15.13 1.88 -8.56
N ALA A 63 16.39 1.62 -8.25
CA ALA A 63 16.81 0.30 -7.77
C ALA A 63 16.22 -0.01 -6.38
N ASP A 64 16.12 0.99 -5.52
CA ASP A 64 15.54 0.85 -4.19
C ASP A 64 14.00 0.67 -4.30
N LEU A 65 13.34 1.50 -5.11
CA LEU A 65 11.90 1.36 -5.37
C LEU A 65 11.56 -0.03 -5.95
N ASP A 66 12.29 -0.48 -6.96
CA ASP A 66 12.13 -1.81 -7.57
C ASP A 66 12.37 -2.94 -6.56
N GLU A 67 13.30 -2.76 -5.58
CA GLU A 67 13.54 -3.74 -4.52
C GLU A 67 12.33 -3.82 -3.59
N ASP A 68 11.76 -2.68 -3.19
CA ASP A 68 10.61 -2.62 -2.30
C ASP A 68 9.34 -3.16 -2.97
N GLU A 69 9.10 -2.87 -4.24
CA GLU A 69 7.99 -3.46 -5.01
C GLU A 69 8.09 -4.99 -5.06
N ARG A 70 9.28 -5.52 -5.39
CA ARG A 70 9.50 -6.97 -5.38
C ARG A 70 9.35 -7.57 -4.00
N GLY A 71 9.80 -6.86 -2.97
CA GLY A 71 9.67 -7.23 -1.57
C GLY A 71 8.21 -7.33 -1.14
N ALA A 72 7.42 -6.31 -1.44
CA ALA A 72 6.00 -6.24 -1.15
C ALA A 72 5.22 -7.37 -1.85
N VAL A 73 5.45 -7.58 -3.15
CA VAL A 73 4.87 -8.70 -3.91
C VAL A 73 5.23 -10.04 -3.30
N SER A 74 6.50 -10.25 -2.95
CA SER A 74 6.98 -11.52 -2.40
C SER A 74 6.36 -11.82 -1.04
N ALA A 75 6.37 -10.84 -0.13
CA ALA A 75 5.84 -11.00 1.23
C ALA A 75 4.32 -11.22 1.20
N THR A 76 3.58 -10.44 0.41
CA THR A 76 2.13 -10.55 0.27
C THR A 76 1.73 -11.90 -0.32
N ASN A 77 2.39 -12.33 -1.40
CA ASN A 77 2.13 -13.63 -2.01
C ASN A 77 2.45 -14.80 -1.07
N ALA A 78 3.55 -14.72 -0.34
CA ALA A 78 3.92 -15.76 0.63
C ALA A 78 2.90 -15.85 1.77
N TYR A 79 2.45 -14.72 2.29
CA TYR A 79 1.41 -14.67 3.32
C TYR A 79 0.10 -15.34 2.87
N TRP A 80 -0.41 -14.96 1.71
CA TRP A 80 -1.70 -15.47 1.21
C TRP A 80 -1.65 -16.93 0.75
N ARG A 81 -0.48 -17.43 0.33
CA ARG A 81 -0.29 -18.85 0.00
C ARG A 81 -0.59 -19.79 1.16
N GLU A 82 -0.31 -19.35 2.38
CA GLU A 82 -0.62 -20.10 3.61
C GLU A 82 -2.01 -19.73 4.13
N THR A 83 -2.34 -18.45 4.15
CA THR A 83 -3.54 -17.93 4.83
C THR A 83 -4.85 -18.31 4.14
N LEU A 84 -4.91 -18.24 2.80
CA LEU A 84 -6.18 -18.53 2.10
C LEU A 84 -6.64 -19.98 2.30
N PRO A 85 -5.79 -21.00 2.17
CA PRO A 85 -6.16 -22.38 2.49
C PRO A 85 -6.50 -22.59 3.96
N ASP A 86 -5.72 -22.02 4.87
CA ASP A 86 -5.85 -22.29 6.31
C ASP A 86 -7.08 -21.63 6.91
N ASP A 87 -7.31 -20.35 6.58
CA ASP A 87 -8.38 -19.55 7.15
C ASP A 87 -9.71 -19.64 6.40
N PHE A 88 -9.67 -19.79 5.09
CA PHE A 88 -10.86 -19.76 4.25
C PHE A 88 -11.21 -21.12 3.63
N ARG A 89 -10.33 -22.11 3.75
CA ARG A 89 -10.45 -23.45 3.14
C ARG A 89 -10.62 -23.40 1.61
N GLN A 90 -9.95 -22.45 0.99
CA GLN A 90 -9.94 -22.23 -0.44
C GLN A 90 -8.54 -22.43 -1.01
N SER A 91 -8.45 -22.96 -2.21
CA SER A 91 -7.17 -23.09 -2.90
C SER A 91 -6.64 -21.73 -3.31
N TYR A 92 -5.39 -21.43 -3.00
CA TYR A 92 -4.74 -20.20 -3.39
C TYR A 92 -4.11 -20.31 -4.78
N ARG A 93 -4.41 -19.33 -5.61
CA ARG A 93 -3.69 -19.04 -6.85
C ARG A 93 -3.34 -17.55 -6.84
N PRO A 94 -2.05 -17.18 -6.94
CA PRO A 94 -1.68 -15.78 -6.97
C PRO A 94 -2.25 -15.09 -8.21
N PRO A 95 -2.61 -13.80 -8.12
CA PRO A 95 -2.83 -12.99 -9.30
C PRO A 95 -1.53 -12.88 -10.09
N ARG A 96 -1.63 -12.62 -11.40
CA ARG A 96 -0.45 -12.21 -12.16
C ARG A 96 -0.03 -10.82 -11.71
N VAL A 97 1.25 -10.58 -11.63
CA VAL A 97 1.80 -9.25 -11.38
C VAL A 97 2.44 -8.77 -12.68
N LEU A 98 1.85 -7.77 -13.30
CA LEU A 98 2.40 -7.15 -14.51
C LEU A 98 3.46 -6.12 -14.15
N GLY A 99 3.40 -5.58 -12.92
CA GLY A 99 4.34 -4.58 -12.42
C GLY A 99 3.98 -3.16 -12.87
N GLY A 100 4.98 -2.31 -12.88
CA GLY A 100 4.84 -0.90 -13.13
C GLY A 100 4.64 -0.54 -14.61
N TYR A 101 3.87 0.53 -14.84
CA TYR A 101 3.71 1.21 -16.12
C TYR A 101 3.91 2.71 -15.91
N VAL A 102 3.97 3.50 -16.96
CA VAL A 102 4.10 4.96 -16.86
C VAL A 102 2.95 5.63 -17.60
N GLY A 103 2.16 6.41 -16.87
CA GLY A 103 1.07 7.21 -17.43
C GLY A 103 -0.01 6.36 -18.11
N GLU A 104 -0.25 6.57 -19.40
CA GLU A 104 -1.29 5.88 -20.17
C GLU A 104 -0.80 4.58 -20.85
N ASP A 105 0.48 4.24 -20.72
CA ASP A 105 1.09 3.06 -21.37
C ASP A 105 0.82 1.74 -20.63
N GLY A 106 -0.05 1.77 -19.64
CA GLY A 106 -0.40 0.62 -18.82
C GLY A 106 -1.32 -0.39 -19.50
N PRO A 107 -1.51 -1.56 -18.85
CA PRO A 107 -2.39 -2.61 -19.37
C PRO A 107 -3.85 -2.22 -19.27
N SER A 108 -4.64 -2.54 -20.27
CA SER A 108 -6.10 -2.36 -20.19
C SER A 108 -6.75 -3.44 -19.31
N CYS A 109 -7.81 -3.06 -18.60
CA CYS A 109 -8.65 -3.98 -17.84
C CYS A 109 -10.09 -3.98 -18.36
N GLY A 110 -10.56 -5.14 -18.79
CA GLY A 110 -11.93 -5.26 -19.33
C GLY A 110 -12.22 -4.34 -20.53
N GLY A 111 -11.19 -3.95 -21.27
CA GLY A 111 -11.27 -3.02 -22.39
C GLY A 111 -11.17 -1.54 -22.01
N GLN A 112 -11.07 -1.21 -20.72
CA GLN A 112 -10.78 0.15 -20.26
C GLN A 112 -9.26 0.37 -20.19
N PRO A 113 -8.73 1.49 -20.69
CA PRO A 113 -7.31 1.80 -20.58
C PRO A 113 -6.92 2.01 -19.12
N SER A 114 -5.63 1.85 -18.81
CA SER A 114 -5.07 2.27 -17.53
C SER A 114 -5.15 3.79 -17.35
N VAL A 115 -5.16 4.22 -16.10
CA VAL A 115 -5.22 5.63 -15.73
C VAL A 115 -3.88 6.02 -15.11
N PRO A 116 -3.31 7.20 -15.46
CA PRO A 116 -2.12 7.73 -14.78
C PRO A 116 -2.33 7.87 -13.26
N PHE A 117 -1.26 7.73 -12.49
CA PHE A 117 -1.29 7.81 -11.02
C PHE A 117 -2.28 6.84 -10.36
N ASN A 118 -2.35 5.61 -10.86
CA ASN A 118 -3.25 4.59 -10.34
C ASN A 118 -2.53 3.26 -10.10
N ALA A 119 -3.01 2.50 -9.13
CA ALA A 119 -2.71 1.09 -8.94
C ALA A 119 -4.03 0.32 -8.97
N PHE A 120 -4.05 -0.90 -9.51
CA PHE A 120 -5.30 -1.63 -9.60
C PHE A 120 -5.10 -3.15 -9.71
N TYR A 121 -6.06 -3.87 -9.17
CA TYR A 121 -6.32 -5.27 -9.52
C TYR A 121 -7.36 -5.34 -10.64
N CYS A 122 -7.06 -6.09 -11.70
CA CYS A 122 -7.99 -6.33 -12.79
C CYS A 122 -8.72 -7.67 -12.62
N PRO A 123 -10.01 -7.68 -12.21
CA PRO A 123 -10.73 -8.92 -11.94
C PRO A 123 -11.02 -9.76 -13.20
N SER A 124 -11.20 -9.14 -14.36
CA SER A 124 -11.50 -9.84 -15.61
C SER A 124 -10.32 -10.62 -16.18
N GLN A 125 -9.09 -10.25 -15.82
CA GLN A 125 -7.86 -10.84 -16.34
C GLN A 125 -6.91 -11.34 -15.25
N ASP A 126 -7.29 -11.19 -13.97
CA ASP A 126 -6.60 -11.67 -12.77
C ASP A 126 -5.14 -11.19 -12.71
N PHE A 127 -4.94 -9.87 -12.72
CA PHE A 127 -3.62 -9.27 -12.58
C PHE A 127 -3.62 -7.98 -11.75
N LEU A 128 -2.44 -7.63 -11.21
CA LEU A 128 -2.13 -6.34 -10.63
C LEU A 128 -1.21 -5.54 -11.54
N ALA A 129 -1.41 -4.22 -11.57
CA ALA A 129 -0.51 -3.26 -12.21
C ALA A 129 -0.60 -1.92 -11.46
N TRP A 130 0.47 -1.09 -11.57
CA TRP A 130 0.54 0.23 -10.93
C TRP A 130 1.34 1.21 -11.79
N ASP A 131 1.00 2.51 -11.65
CA ASP A 131 1.79 3.57 -12.27
C ASP A 131 3.04 3.84 -11.41
N GLU A 132 4.20 3.76 -12.04
CA GLU A 132 5.49 4.03 -11.42
C GLU A 132 5.59 5.46 -10.86
N ASN A 133 4.87 6.43 -11.44
CA ASN A 133 4.83 7.78 -10.91
C ASN A 133 4.03 7.86 -9.60
N LEU A 134 2.98 7.06 -9.46
CA LEU A 134 2.26 6.93 -8.20
C LEU A 134 3.18 6.33 -7.11
N MET A 135 3.86 5.24 -7.45
CA MET A 135 4.76 4.58 -6.50
C MET A 135 5.90 5.50 -6.09
N ALA A 136 6.57 6.15 -7.05
CA ALA A 136 7.66 7.07 -6.79
C ALA A 136 7.24 8.29 -5.96
N ALA A 137 6.09 8.90 -6.28
CA ALA A 137 5.60 10.08 -5.55
C ALA A 137 5.32 9.79 -4.08
N GLY A 138 4.68 8.64 -3.78
CA GLY A 138 4.43 8.24 -2.41
C GLY A 138 5.71 7.79 -1.69
N TYR A 139 6.58 7.05 -2.37
CA TYR A 139 7.88 6.62 -1.86
C TYR A 139 8.75 7.81 -1.42
N GLU A 140 8.84 8.85 -2.25
CA GLU A 140 9.61 10.06 -1.94
C GLU A 140 9.00 10.85 -0.78
N ARG A 141 7.68 10.98 -0.77
CA ARG A 141 6.96 11.87 0.16
C ARG A 141 6.71 11.23 1.52
N ILE A 142 6.39 9.95 1.56
CA ILE A 142 5.99 9.21 2.76
C ILE A 142 7.10 8.24 3.18
N GLY A 143 7.46 7.31 2.31
CA GLY A 143 8.46 6.28 2.56
C GLY A 143 8.13 4.97 1.85
N ASP A 144 8.92 3.94 2.12
CA ASP A 144 8.77 2.64 1.48
C ASP A 144 7.51 1.88 1.90
N ALA A 145 6.96 2.13 3.10
CA ALA A 145 5.71 1.54 3.55
C ALA A 145 4.52 1.88 2.63
N TRP A 146 4.59 3.01 1.87
CA TRP A 146 3.67 3.34 0.79
C TRP A 146 3.53 2.20 -0.22
N VAL A 147 4.65 1.71 -0.74
CA VAL A 147 4.70 0.66 -1.76
C VAL A 147 4.08 -0.63 -1.23
N TYR A 148 4.45 -1.01 0.00
CA TYR A 148 3.95 -2.21 0.65
C TYR A 148 2.43 -2.14 0.88
N LEU A 149 1.91 -0.98 1.30
CA LEU A 149 0.48 -0.82 1.54
C LEU A 149 -0.31 -0.87 0.24
N ILE A 150 0.09 -0.11 -0.79
CA ILE A 150 -0.61 -0.09 -2.08
C ILE A 150 -0.68 -1.51 -2.68
N ILE A 151 0.44 -2.24 -2.72
CA ILE A 151 0.47 -3.61 -3.26
C ILE A 151 -0.38 -4.56 -2.41
N ALA A 152 -0.35 -4.46 -1.08
CA ALA A 152 -1.16 -5.29 -0.21
C ALA A 152 -2.66 -5.00 -0.34
N HIS A 153 -3.05 -3.74 -0.58
CA HIS A 153 -4.43 -3.31 -0.83
C HIS A 153 -4.95 -3.90 -2.15
N GLU A 154 -4.22 -3.72 -3.25
CA GLU A 154 -4.58 -4.30 -4.54
C GLU A 154 -4.66 -5.84 -4.50
N TRP A 155 -3.78 -6.45 -3.71
CA TRP A 155 -3.87 -7.88 -3.44
C TRP A 155 -5.13 -8.24 -2.64
N GLY A 156 -5.59 -7.35 -1.76
CA GLY A 156 -6.87 -7.47 -1.05
C GLY A 156 -8.04 -7.65 -2.03
N HIS A 157 -8.10 -6.85 -3.10
CA HIS A 157 -9.09 -7.01 -4.17
C HIS A 157 -8.93 -8.36 -4.91
N ALA A 158 -7.71 -8.80 -5.13
CA ALA A 158 -7.47 -10.12 -5.69
C ALA A 158 -7.96 -11.25 -4.78
N ILE A 159 -7.87 -11.08 -3.46
CA ILE A 159 -8.42 -12.02 -2.49
C ILE A 159 -9.95 -12.00 -2.49
N GLN A 160 -10.58 -10.83 -2.54
CA GLN A 160 -12.04 -10.72 -2.68
C GLN A 160 -12.57 -11.53 -3.87
N ALA A 161 -11.88 -11.47 -5.01
CA ALA A 161 -12.24 -12.26 -6.20
C ALA A 161 -12.11 -13.79 -5.98
N ARG A 162 -11.46 -14.24 -4.92
CA ARG A 162 -11.29 -15.65 -4.54
C ARG A 162 -12.21 -16.08 -3.41
N LEU A 163 -12.84 -15.14 -2.74
CA LEU A 163 -13.77 -15.43 -1.64
C LEU A 163 -15.15 -15.83 -2.16
N ARG A 164 -15.94 -16.50 -1.32
CA ARG A 164 -17.36 -16.69 -1.60
C ARG A 164 -18.10 -15.36 -1.48
N ALA A 165 -19.21 -15.22 -2.19
CA ALA A 165 -19.99 -13.98 -2.20
C ALA A 165 -20.46 -13.52 -0.80
N ASP A 166 -20.71 -14.47 0.13
CA ASP A 166 -21.09 -14.20 1.51
C ASP A 166 -19.93 -13.73 2.40
N GLN A 167 -18.71 -13.70 1.87
CA GLN A 167 -17.49 -13.26 2.55
C GLN A 167 -16.97 -11.92 2.01
N VAL A 168 -17.56 -11.40 0.94
CA VAL A 168 -17.17 -10.12 0.34
C VAL A 168 -18.05 -9.01 0.87
N SER A 169 -17.44 -7.99 1.47
CA SER A 169 -18.15 -6.82 1.98
C SER A 169 -18.69 -5.94 0.84
N VAL A 170 -19.82 -5.29 1.09
CA VAL A 170 -20.33 -4.21 0.22
C VAL A 170 -19.42 -2.98 0.26
N ALA A 171 -18.68 -2.79 1.36
CA ALA A 171 -17.59 -1.82 1.49
C ALA A 171 -16.27 -2.46 1.04
N ALA A 172 -16.15 -2.77 -0.24
CA ALA A 172 -15.04 -3.56 -0.80
C ALA A 172 -13.67 -2.91 -0.55
N GLU A 173 -13.59 -1.58 -0.62
CA GLU A 173 -12.35 -0.83 -0.36
C GLU A 173 -11.88 -0.97 1.09
N LEU A 174 -12.78 -0.78 2.05
CA LEU A 174 -12.46 -0.95 3.46
C LEU A 174 -12.09 -2.40 3.79
N GLN A 175 -12.70 -3.37 3.12
CA GLN A 175 -12.30 -4.76 3.27
C GLN A 175 -10.91 -5.02 2.67
N ALA A 176 -10.55 -4.37 1.55
CA ALA A 176 -9.21 -4.46 0.99
C ALA A 176 -8.17 -3.84 1.93
N ASP A 177 -8.46 -2.70 2.56
CA ASP A 177 -7.60 -2.12 3.61
C ASP A 177 -7.44 -3.05 4.81
N CYS A 178 -8.53 -3.69 5.25
CA CYS A 178 -8.46 -4.67 6.33
C CYS A 178 -7.57 -5.86 5.95
N PHE A 179 -7.70 -6.39 4.74
CA PHE A 179 -6.82 -7.44 4.25
C PHE A 179 -5.37 -6.96 4.11
N ALA A 180 -5.13 -5.71 3.71
CA ALA A 180 -3.78 -5.13 3.67
C ALA A 180 -3.16 -5.09 5.08
N GLY A 181 -3.89 -4.63 6.08
CA GLY A 181 -3.45 -4.64 7.48
C GLY A 181 -3.12 -6.05 7.98
N ALA A 182 -4.03 -7.00 7.76
CA ALA A 182 -3.82 -8.40 8.13
C ALA A 182 -2.60 -9.01 7.41
N THR A 183 -2.39 -8.65 6.14
CA THR A 183 -1.28 -9.11 5.32
C THR A 183 0.05 -8.62 5.86
N LEU A 184 0.21 -7.32 6.04
CA LEU A 184 1.50 -6.73 6.43
C LEU A 184 1.88 -7.16 7.85
N PHE A 185 0.97 -7.07 8.81
CA PHE A 185 1.25 -7.47 10.19
C PHE A 185 1.38 -8.99 10.34
N GLY A 186 0.53 -9.76 9.68
CA GLY A 186 0.64 -11.22 9.69
C GLY A 186 1.90 -11.74 8.96
N ALA A 187 2.35 -11.06 7.91
CA ALA A 187 3.61 -11.35 7.24
C ALA A 187 4.81 -11.06 8.17
N ALA A 188 4.74 -9.95 8.93
CA ALA A 188 5.77 -9.62 9.91
C ALA A 188 5.84 -10.67 11.05
N GLU A 189 4.68 -11.08 11.58
CA GLU A 189 4.62 -12.16 12.59
C GLU A 189 5.21 -13.47 12.11
N ARG A 190 5.08 -13.77 10.82
CA ARG A 190 5.63 -14.97 10.19
C ARG A 190 7.11 -14.80 9.76
N GLY A 191 7.68 -13.62 9.95
CA GLY A 191 9.04 -13.29 9.52
C GLY A 191 9.23 -13.30 8.02
N LEU A 192 8.20 -12.90 7.27
CA LEU A 192 8.22 -12.71 5.82
C LEU A 192 8.64 -11.29 5.45
N LEU A 193 8.37 -10.33 6.35
CA LEU A 193 8.86 -8.97 6.30
C LEU A 193 9.22 -8.49 7.70
N ARG A 194 9.86 -7.32 7.82
CA ARG A 194 10.20 -6.72 9.09
C ARG A 194 9.91 -5.23 9.05
N PHE A 195 9.11 -4.77 10.00
CA PHE A 195 8.91 -3.35 10.23
C PHE A 195 10.16 -2.69 10.79
N GLU A 196 10.46 -1.51 10.31
CA GLU A 196 11.47 -0.62 10.84
C GLU A 196 10.83 0.57 11.57
N ARG A 197 11.67 1.45 12.11
CA ARG A 197 11.15 2.60 12.83
C ARG A 197 10.65 3.67 11.87
N GLY A 198 9.38 3.97 11.90
CA GLY A 198 8.70 4.92 11.02
C GLY A 198 7.56 4.26 10.23
N ASP A 199 7.72 3.01 9.80
CA ASP A 199 6.80 2.33 8.89
C ASP A 199 5.34 2.36 9.33
N THR A 200 5.08 2.20 10.63
CA THR A 200 3.69 2.27 11.15
C THR A 200 3.07 3.65 10.95
N GLN A 201 3.87 4.72 11.07
CA GLN A 201 3.42 6.07 10.79
C GLN A 201 3.22 6.27 9.28
N GLU A 202 4.14 5.79 8.48
CA GLU A 202 4.06 5.85 7.02
C GLU A 202 2.81 5.13 6.48
N LEU A 203 2.46 3.96 7.04
CA LEU A 203 1.21 3.27 6.71
C LEU A 203 -0.03 4.11 7.01
N GLN A 204 -0.06 4.84 8.15
CA GLN A 204 -1.17 5.73 8.48
C GLN A 204 -1.23 6.95 7.55
N GLU A 205 -0.08 7.53 7.24
CA GLU A 205 0.05 8.64 6.29
C GLU A 205 -0.38 8.22 4.88
N THR A 206 -0.04 7.00 4.47
CA THR A 206 -0.49 6.41 3.20
C THR A 206 -2.01 6.29 3.14
N LEU A 207 -2.65 5.68 4.14
CA LEU A 207 -4.10 5.54 4.19
C LEU A 207 -4.82 6.89 4.17
N ALA A 208 -4.24 7.89 4.83
CA ALA A 208 -4.78 9.26 4.78
C ALA A 208 -4.58 9.90 3.40
N ALA A 209 -3.46 9.65 2.72
CA ALA A 209 -3.16 10.24 1.43
C ALA A 209 -4.01 9.66 0.27
N VAL A 210 -4.52 8.45 0.41
CA VAL A 210 -5.38 7.78 -0.58
C VAL A 210 -6.87 7.77 -0.20
N ALA A 211 -7.29 8.57 0.78
CA ALA A 211 -8.68 8.68 1.22
C ALA A 211 -9.50 9.65 0.37
N ASP A 212 -10.84 9.56 0.44
CA ASP A 212 -11.78 10.37 -0.33
C ASP A 212 -11.83 11.85 0.05
N ASP A 213 -11.23 12.24 1.17
CA ASP A 213 -11.18 13.63 1.65
C ASP A 213 -10.34 14.58 0.76
N TYR A 214 -9.73 14.07 -0.29
CA TYR A 214 -8.96 14.87 -1.23
C TYR A 214 -9.82 15.32 -2.43
N PRO A 215 -9.59 16.54 -2.96
CA PRO A 215 -10.41 17.12 -4.03
C PRO A 215 -10.40 16.38 -5.37
N TRP A 216 -9.53 15.38 -5.53
CA TRP A 216 -9.39 14.58 -6.74
C TRP A 216 -9.98 13.18 -6.64
N THR A 217 -10.49 12.76 -5.46
CA THR A 217 -11.26 11.53 -5.31
C THR A 217 -12.74 11.82 -5.45
N ASN A 218 -13.52 10.86 -5.98
CA ASN A 218 -14.96 10.97 -5.98
C ASN A 218 -15.48 10.61 -4.59
N GLU A 219 -16.39 11.44 -4.05
CA GLU A 219 -17.04 11.11 -2.79
C GLU A 219 -17.68 9.72 -2.86
N SER A 220 -17.30 8.85 -1.93
CA SER A 220 -17.82 7.49 -1.73
C SER A 220 -17.11 6.32 -2.44
N ASP A 221 -16.01 6.54 -3.12
CA ASP A 221 -15.36 5.43 -3.84
C ASP A 221 -14.42 4.61 -2.93
N HIS A 222 -13.68 5.25 -1.98
CA HIS A 222 -12.64 4.58 -1.19
C HIS A 222 -12.84 4.65 0.33
N GLY A 223 -13.71 5.52 0.82
CA GLY A 223 -13.89 5.80 2.24
C GLY A 223 -12.99 6.93 2.77
N ASP A 224 -13.40 7.54 3.88
CA ASP A 224 -12.63 8.59 4.52
C ASP A 224 -11.37 8.03 5.22
N ALA A 225 -10.42 8.92 5.54
CA ALA A 225 -9.16 8.52 6.19
C ALA A 225 -9.35 7.75 7.50
N ARG A 226 -10.39 8.07 8.27
CA ARG A 226 -10.68 7.41 9.54
C ARG A 226 -11.22 6.00 9.32
N GLU A 227 -12.10 5.82 8.35
CA GLU A 227 -12.68 4.54 7.99
C GLU A 227 -11.59 3.59 7.47
N ARG A 228 -10.74 4.07 6.55
CA ARG A 228 -9.62 3.32 6.00
C ARG A 228 -8.62 2.89 7.07
N ILE A 229 -8.17 3.83 7.92
CA ILE A 229 -7.27 3.54 9.05
C ILE A 229 -7.91 2.55 10.03
N SER A 230 -9.21 2.69 10.33
CA SER A 230 -9.94 1.78 11.20
C SER A 230 -10.00 0.37 10.64
N ALA A 231 -10.34 0.23 9.36
CA ALA A 231 -10.39 -1.05 8.65
C ALA A 231 -9.02 -1.73 8.61
N PHE A 232 -7.99 -1.00 8.24
CA PHE A 232 -6.60 -1.48 8.25
C PHE A 232 -6.18 -1.99 9.63
N ASN A 233 -6.42 -1.19 10.69
CA ASN A 233 -6.10 -1.57 12.05
C ASN A 233 -6.89 -2.79 12.54
N GLN A 234 -8.13 -2.97 12.09
CA GLN A 234 -8.91 -4.18 12.38
C GLN A 234 -8.19 -5.43 11.85
N GLY A 235 -7.74 -5.39 10.60
CA GLY A 235 -6.98 -6.47 10.00
C GLY A 235 -5.62 -6.70 10.68
N ALA A 236 -4.87 -5.62 10.92
CA ALA A 236 -3.56 -5.67 11.58
C ALA A 236 -3.60 -6.30 12.98
N GLN A 237 -4.66 -6.03 13.76
CA GLN A 237 -4.76 -6.48 15.13
C GLN A 237 -5.46 -7.84 15.28
N ARG A 238 -6.37 -8.19 14.37
CA ARG A 238 -7.26 -9.34 14.53
C ARG A 238 -7.13 -10.39 13.41
N GLY A 239 -6.31 -10.10 12.40
CA GLY A 239 -6.08 -10.97 11.26
C GLY A 239 -7.27 -11.03 10.28
N VAL A 240 -7.11 -11.82 9.24
CA VAL A 240 -7.99 -11.86 8.06
C VAL A 240 -9.46 -12.21 8.36
N ARG A 241 -9.73 -12.99 9.40
CA ARG A 241 -11.11 -13.37 9.73
C ARG A 241 -11.94 -12.19 10.24
N ALA A 242 -11.31 -11.17 10.80
CA ALA A 242 -11.98 -9.96 11.22
C ALA A 242 -12.41 -9.08 10.03
N CYS A 243 -11.87 -9.33 8.83
CA CYS A 243 -12.20 -8.61 7.61
C CYS A 243 -13.42 -9.19 6.87
N LEU A 244 -14.04 -10.26 7.37
CA LEU A 244 -15.20 -10.85 6.73
C LEU A 244 -16.46 -10.05 7.04
N ALA A 245 -17.36 -9.97 6.05
CA ALA A 245 -18.66 -9.31 6.21
C ALA A 245 -19.58 -10.09 7.19
#